data_1170bba358e517c4439aec05799d9968
#
_entry.id   1170bba358e517c4439aec05799d9968
#
_cell.length_a   1.000
_cell.length_b   1.000
_cell.length_c   1.000
_cell.angle_alpha   90.00
_cell.angle_beta   90.00
_cell.angle_gamma   90.00
#
_symmetry.space_group_name_H-M   'P 1'
#
loop_
_entity.id
_entity.type
_entity.pdbx_description
1 polymer ?
#
loop_
_entity_poly.entity_id
_entity_poly.type
_entity_poly.pdbx_seq_one_letter_code
_entity_poly.pdbx_strand_id
1 'polypeptide(L)'
;SRRQRQMCIRDRDRLALSCIMTVDPSGDVIAHEIAETVIHVDRRMSYTSVKKILTDHDEAEILEYKELVPMFERMQELSGILRARRKKRGSFDFDFPETKMILDENGKPIDIKPYDRNVATKIIEDFMLLANETVAEDYYWQELPFVYRTHEAPDEEKIRTLATFINNFGYSMHILSLIHI
;
A
#
# COMPACT_ATOMS: atom_id res chain seq x y z
N SER A 1 -9.40 7.42 -26.92
CA SER A 1 -8.71 8.27 -25.94
C SER A 1 -7.75 7.45 -25.10
N ARG A 2 -6.73 8.08 -24.45
CA ARG A 2 -5.78 7.38 -23.55
C ARG A 2 -6.49 6.61 -22.41
N ARG A 3 -7.62 7.11 -21.90
CA ARG A 3 -8.41 6.43 -20.85
C ARG A 3 -9.03 5.11 -21.32
N GLN A 4 -9.48 5.03 -22.57
CA GLN A 4 -10.05 3.77 -23.10
C GLN A 4 -8.99 2.69 -23.32
N ARG A 5 -7.72 3.07 -23.58
CA ARG A 5 -6.62 2.11 -23.74
C ARG A 5 -6.20 1.43 -22.42
N GLN A 6 -6.44 2.05 -21.26
CA GLN A 6 -6.16 1.46 -19.95
C GLN A 6 -7.28 0.53 -19.46
N MET A 7 -8.49 0.61 -20.01
CA MET A 7 -9.61 -0.25 -19.59
C MET A 7 -9.51 -1.70 -20.10
N CYS A 8 -8.65 -1.98 -21.08
CA CYS A 8 -8.51 -3.30 -21.71
C CYS A 8 -7.20 -4.01 -21.32
N ILE A 9 -6.82 -4.00 -20.03
CA ILE A 9 -5.59 -4.66 -19.54
C ILE A 9 -5.65 -6.18 -19.74
N ARG A 10 -6.85 -6.76 -19.87
CA ARG A 10 -7.10 -8.22 -19.96
C ARG A 10 -6.95 -8.82 -21.35
N ASP A 11 -6.92 -8.02 -22.41
CA ASP A 11 -7.12 -8.51 -23.77
C ASP A 11 -5.83 -8.76 -24.55
N ARG A 12 -4.68 -8.37 -24.00
CA ARG A 12 -3.39 -8.49 -24.68
C ARG A 12 -2.21 -8.19 -23.75
N ASP A 13 -1.04 -8.53 -24.21
CA ASP A 13 0.24 -8.18 -23.60
C ASP A 13 0.43 -6.67 -23.48
N ARG A 14 1.02 -6.23 -22.35
CA ARG A 14 1.29 -4.83 -22.05
C ARG A 14 2.73 -4.65 -21.60
N LEU A 15 3.36 -3.59 -22.11
CA LEU A 15 4.64 -3.16 -21.56
C LEU A 15 4.46 -2.59 -20.17
N ALA A 16 5.33 -2.98 -19.26
CA ALA A 16 5.37 -2.51 -17.89
C ALA A 16 6.82 -2.30 -17.41
N LEU A 17 6.99 -1.47 -16.38
CA LEU A 17 8.18 -1.48 -15.55
C LEU A 17 7.86 -2.32 -14.31
N SER A 18 8.67 -3.31 -14.03
CA SER A 18 8.48 -4.25 -12.92
C SER A 18 9.63 -4.16 -11.94
N CYS A 19 9.29 -4.19 -10.65
CA CYS A 19 10.23 -4.39 -9.57
C CYS A 19 9.97 -5.79 -9.00
N ILE A 20 10.87 -6.72 -9.27
CA ILE A 20 10.81 -8.11 -8.82
C ILE A 20 11.63 -8.20 -7.55
N MET A 21 11.04 -8.67 -6.45
CA MET A 21 11.67 -8.66 -5.13
C MET A 21 11.60 -10.05 -4.49
N THR A 22 12.70 -10.48 -3.90
CA THR A 22 12.72 -11.62 -2.97
C THR A 22 12.73 -11.07 -1.55
N VAL A 23 11.70 -11.42 -0.79
CA VAL A 23 11.51 -10.94 0.58
C VAL A 23 11.68 -12.12 1.54
N ASP A 24 12.48 -11.91 2.58
CA ASP A 24 12.70 -12.92 3.62
C ASP A 24 11.54 -12.96 4.65
N PRO A 25 11.51 -13.94 5.58
CA PRO A 25 10.48 -14.03 6.62
C PRO A 25 10.43 -12.85 7.60
N SER A 26 11.48 -12.01 7.68
CA SER A 26 11.49 -10.78 8.48
C SER A 26 10.92 -9.57 7.75
N GLY A 27 10.65 -9.72 6.45
CA GLY A 27 10.13 -8.66 5.60
C GLY A 27 11.21 -7.80 4.95
N ASP A 28 12.48 -8.24 4.97
CA ASP A 28 13.59 -7.57 4.32
C ASP A 28 13.72 -8.01 2.86
N VAL A 29 13.97 -7.06 1.97
CA VAL A 29 14.24 -7.35 0.56
C VAL A 29 15.69 -7.81 0.44
N ILE A 30 15.89 -9.11 0.19
CA ILE A 30 17.24 -9.73 0.08
C ILE A 30 17.78 -9.75 -1.35
N ALA A 31 16.91 -9.59 -2.34
CA ALA A 31 17.29 -9.42 -3.74
C ALA A 31 16.18 -8.71 -4.49
N HIS A 32 16.54 -7.91 -5.48
CA HIS A 32 15.57 -7.26 -6.37
C HIS A 32 16.12 -7.09 -7.78
N GLU A 33 15.21 -6.91 -8.71
CA GLU A 33 15.48 -6.60 -10.11
C GLU A 33 14.45 -5.60 -10.60
N ILE A 34 14.90 -4.52 -11.25
CA ILE A 34 14.05 -3.53 -11.90
C ILE A 34 14.20 -3.71 -13.40
N ALA A 35 13.13 -4.10 -14.08
CA ALA A 35 13.19 -4.48 -15.49
C ALA A 35 12.01 -3.92 -16.31
N GLU A 36 12.28 -3.69 -17.59
CA GLU A 36 11.22 -3.54 -18.58
C GLU A 36 10.65 -4.93 -18.91
N THR A 37 9.34 -5.06 -18.76
CA THR A 37 8.67 -6.36 -18.87
C THR A 37 7.45 -6.29 -19.80
N VAL A 38 7.01 -7.47 -20.24
CA VAL A 38 5.72 -7.65 -20.87
C VAL A 38 4.83 -8.43 -19.91
N ILE A 39 3.71 -7.86 -19.52
CA ILE A 39 2.74 -8.49 -18.62
C ILE A 39 1.48 -8.89 -19.37
N HIS A 40 0.92 -10.04 -19.00
CA HIS A 40 -0.41 -10.49 -19.38
C HIS A 40 -1.25 -10.68 -18.12
N VAL A 41 -2.41 -10.02 -18.05
CA VAL A 41 -3.26 -10.09 -16.86
C VAL A 41 -4.30 -11.19 -17.00
N ASP A 42 -4.16 -12.26 -16.24
CA ASP A 42 -5.09 -13.41 -16.25
C ASP A 42 -6.47 -13.05 -15.71
N ARG A 43 -6.51 -12.30 -14.62
CA ARG A 43 -7.77 -11.89 -13.96
C ARG A 43 -7.65 -10.45 -13.41
N ARG A 44 -8.71 -9.67 -13.63
CA ARG A 44 -8.87 -8.37 -12.97
C ARG A 44 -9.70 -8.56 -11.70
N MET A 45 -9.05 -8.52 -10.57
CA MET A 45 -9.71 -8.61 -9.27
C MET A 45 -10.19 -7.26 -8.77
N SER A 46 -11.27 -7.25 -8.01
CA SER A 46 -11.73 -6.07 -7.26
C SER A 46 -11.37 -6.21 -5.78
N TYR A 47 -11.22 -5.08 -5.09
CA TYR A 47 -11.03 -5.10 -3.63
C TYR A 47 -12.19 -5.78 -2.91
N THR A 48 -13.41 -5.64 -3.43
CA THR A 48 -14.61 -6.28 -2.88
C THR A 48 -14.54 -7.80 -2.99
N SER A 49 -14.18 -8.35 -4.16
CA SER A 49 -14.04 -9.80 -4.36
C SER A 49 -12.95 -10.39 -3.48
N VAL A 50 -11.78 -9.73 -3.41
CA VAL A 50 -10.67 -10.20 -2.57
C VAL A 50 -11.02 -10.11 -1.07
N LYS A 51 -11.75 -9.07 -0.62
CA LYS A 51 -12.27 -9.00 0.74
C LYS A 51 -13.21 -10.16 1.04
N LYS A 52 -14.15 -10.46 0.16
CA LYS A 52 -15.09 -11.58 0.30
C LYS A 52 -14.35 -12.91 0.44
N ILE A 53 -13.29 -13.12 -0.34
CA ILE A 53 -12.46 -14.34 -0.27
C ILE A 53 -11.73 -14.41 1.08
N LEU A 54 -10.97 -13.36 1.45
CA LEU A 54 -10.03 -13.40 2.56
C LEU A 54 -10.65 -13.11 3.94
N THR A 55 -11.77 -12.38 3.99
CA THR A 55 -12.39 -11.95 5.24
C THR A 55 -13.75 -12.56 5.45
N ASP A 56 -14.60 -12.50 4.44
CA ASP A 56 -15.99 -12.94 4.56
C ASP A 56 -16.14 -14.45 4.28
N HIS A 57 -15.09 -15.09 3.71
CA HIS A 57 -15.05 -16.50 3.32
C HIS A 57 -16.24 -16.92 2.45
N ASP A 58 -16.62 -16.06 1.51
CA ASP A 58 -17.74 -16.29 0.58
C ASP A 58 -17.44 -17.48 -0.34
N GLU A 59 -18.20 -18.55 -0.18
CA GLU A 59 -17.99 -19.82 -0.91
C GLU A 59 -18.11 -19.66 -2.43
N ALA A 60 -18.98 -18.76 -2.91
CA ALA A 60 -19.17 -18.53 -4.34
C ALA A 60 -17.95 -17.84 -4.95
N GLU A 61 -17.43 -16.81 -4.31
CA GLU A 61 -16.20 -16.11 -4.74
C GLU A 61 -14.98 -17.03 -4.63
N ILE A 62 -14.86 -17.84 -3.57
CA ILE A 62 -13.79 -18.81 -3.41
C ILE A 62 -13.83 -19.87 -4.53
N LEU A 63 -15.00 -20.36 -4.89
CA LEU A 63 -15.15 -21.35 -5.94
C LEU A 63 -14.81 -20.76 -7.32
N GLU A 64 -15.26 -19.53 -7.59
CA GLU A 64 -15.00 -18.84 -8.85
C GLU A 64 -13.51 -18.57 -9.07
N TYR A 65 -12.80 -18.17 -7.99
CA TYR A 65 -11.37 -17.78 -8.04
C TYR A 65 -10.45 -18.76 -7.33
N LYS A 66 -10.84 -20.02 -7.20
CA LYS A 66 -10.12 -21.06 -6.42
C LYS A 66 -8.63 -21.17 -6.74
N GLU A 67 -8.23 -20.92 -7.99
CA GLU A 67 -6.83 -20.98 -8.44
C GLU A 67 -6.00 -19.81 -7.88
N LEU A 68 -6.64 -18.68 -7.55
CA LEU A 68 -5.99 -17.48 -7.04
C LEU A 68 -6.00 -17.39 -5.52
N VAL A 69 -6.86 -18.15 -4.83
CA VAL A 69 -7.00 -18.10 -3.37
C VAL A 69 -5.66 -18.30 -2.65
N PRO A 70 -4.83 -19.33 -2.99
CA PRO A 70 -3.54 -19.53 -2.32
C PRO A 70 -2.57 -18.35 -2.50
N MET A 71 -2.66 -17.65 -3.63
CA MET A 71 -1.88 -16.44 -3.88
C MET A 71 -2.34 -15.30 -2.97
N PHE A 72 -3.65 -15.07 -2.83
CA PHE A 72 -4.19 -14.03 -1.95
C PHE A 72 -3.87 -14.28 -0.49
N GLU A 73 -3.89 -15.52 -0.03
CA GLU A 73 -3.50 -15.89 1.34
C GLU A 73 -2.02 -15.55 1.60
N ARG A 74 -1.11 -15.88 0.66
CA ARG A 74 0.31 -15.52 0.75
C ARG A 74 0.52 -14.00 0.70
N MET A 75 -0.24 -13.28 -0.14
CA MET A 75 -0.19 -11.82 -0.19
C MET A 75 -0.63 -11.20 1.15
N GLN A 76 -1.66 -11.76 1.78
CA GLN A 76 -2.12 -11.32 3.09
C GLN A 76 -1.07 -11.59 4.18
N GLU A 77 -0.45 -12.77 4.17
CA GLU A 77 0.64 -13.12 5.08
C GLU A 77 1.81 -12.13 4.94
N LEU A 78 2.29 -11.92 3.71
CA LEU A 78 3.37 -10.97 3.44
C LEU A 78 3.00 -9.54 3.85
N SER A 79 1.80 -9.07 3.57
CA SER A 79 1.30 -7.77 4.03
C SER A 79 1.37 -7.65 5.56
N GLY A 80 1.00 -8.72 6.29
CA GLY A 80 1.12 -8.77 7.74
C GLY A 80 2.56 -8.61 8.24
N ILE A 81 3.50 -9.30 7.62
CA ILE A 81 4.95 -9.21 7.91
C ILE A 81 5.47 -7.79 7.66
N LEU A 82 5.19 -7.22 6.49
CA LEU A 82 5.62 -5.87 6.12
C LEU A 82 5.06 -4.81 7.08
N ARG A 83 3.79 -4.95 7.47
CA ARG A 83 3.13 -4.05 8.42
C ARG A 83 3.73 -4.17 9.82
N ALA A 84 4.02 -5.38 10.30
CA ALA A 84 4.69 -5.60 11.57
C ALA A 84 6.09 -4.97 11.59
N ARG A 85 6.86 -5.13 10.51
CA ARG A 85 8.17 -4.51 10.32
C ARG A 85 8.09 -2.99 10.38
N ARG A 86 7.16 -2.38 9.65
CA ARG A 86 6.96 -0.92 9.67
C ARG A 86 6.57 -0.42 11.07
N LYS A 87 5.67 -1.13 11.76
CA LYS A 87 5.28 -0.79 13.13
C LYS A 87 6.48 -0.85 14.09
N LYS A 88 7.36 -1.85 13.96
CA LYS A 88 8.60 -1.96 14.72
C LYS A 88 9.56 -0.80 14.44
N ARG A 89 9.60 -0.30 13.20
CA ARG A 89 10.39 0.88 12.79
C ARG A 89 9.80 2.22 13.31
N GLY A 90 8.60 2.23 13.89
CA GLY A 90 7.95 3.41 14.45
C GLY A 90 6.87 4.02 13.57
N SER A 91 6.39 3.31 12.55
CA SER A 91 5.29 3.80 11.72
C SER A 91 3.98 3.86 12.50
N PHE A 92 3.26 4.99 12.40
CA PHE A 92 1.90 5.14 12.89
C PHE A 92 0.91 4.82 11.78
N ASP A 93 -0.09 3.99 12.09
CA ASP A 93 -1.22 3.72 11.20
C ASP A 93 -2.42 4.57 11.69
N PHE A 94 -2.56 5.76 11.14
CA PHE A 94 -3.69 6.62 11.45
C PHE A 94 -4.93 6.12 10.71
N ASP A 95 -5.96 5.76 11.44
CA ASP A 95 -7.26 5.36 10.88
C ASP A 95 -8.15 6.61 10.69
N PHE A 96 -7.69 7.51 9.83
CA PHE A 96 -8.54 8.64 9.44
C PHE A 96 -9.60 8.19 8.46
N PRO A 97 -10.89 8.54 8.68
CA PRO A 97 -11.94 8.23 7.75
C PRO A 97 -11.73 8.99 6.44
N GLU A 98 -11.33 8.27 5.40
CA GLU A 98 -11.32 8.81 4.04
C GLU A 98 -12.74 8.81 3.49
N THR A 99 -13.06 9.81 2.68
CA THR A 99 -14.39 9.93 2.07
C THR A 99 -14.35 9.54 0.59
N LYS A 100 -15.35 8.77 0.17
CA LYS A 100 -15.61 8.46 -1.23
C LYS A 100 -16.81 9.25 -1.71
N MET A 101 -16.58 10.10 -2.70
CA MET A 101 -17.63 10.83 -3.38
C MET A 101 -18.31 9.94 -4.42
N ILE A 102 -19.63 9.79 -4.33
CA ILE A 102 -20.43 9.06 -5.32
C ILE A 102 -20.99 10.08 -6.29
N LEU A 103 -20.72 9.86 -7.58
CA LEU A 103 -21.14 10.73 -8.66
C LEU A 103 -22.28 10.06 -9.44
N ASP A 104 -23.19 10.87 -10.00
CA ASP A 104 -24.16 10.43 -11.00
C ASP A 104 -23.51 10.26 -12.39
N GLU A 105 -24.29 9.86 -13.38
CA GLU A 105 -23.85 9.67 -14.76
C GLU A 105 -23.30 10.94 -15.42
N ASN A 106 -23.66 12.10 -14.90
CA ASN A 106 -23.21 13.42 -15.38
C ASN A 106 -21.98 13.94 -14.61
N GLY A 107 -21.47 13.17 -13.64
CA GLY A 107 -20.34 13.56 -12.79
C GLY A 107 -20.71 14.47 -11.62
N LYS A 108 -22.01 14.65 -11.31
CA LYS A 108 -22.49 15.44 -10.16
C LYS A 108 -22.44 14.61 -8.88
N PRO A 109 -21.90 15.15 -7.77
CA PRO A 109 -21.93 14.46 -6.48
C PRO A 109 -23.36 14.22 -5.99
N ILE A 110 -23.69 12.96 -5.66
CA ILE A 110 -25.00 12.55 -5.13
C ILE A 110 -24.92 12.03 -3.70
N ASP A 111 -23.72 11.55 -3.28
CA ASP A 111 -23.54 11.04 -1.93
C ASP A 111 -22.06 11.09 -1.52
N ILE A 112 -21.81 11.12 -0.20
CA ILE A 112 -20.48 11.04 0.38
C ILE A 112 -20.49 9.89 1.39
N LYS A 113 -19.68 8.85 1.14
CA LYS A 113 -19.57 7.67 2.01
C LYS A 113 -18.17 7.52 2.55
N PRO A 114 -17.98 6.92 3.74
CA PRO A 114 -16.65 6.54 4.18
C PRO A 114 -16.06 5.52 3.20
N TYR A 115 -14.76 5.66 2.93
CA TYR A 115 -14.00 4.68 2.15
C TYR A 115 -13.75 3.44 3.01
N ASP A 116 -14.13 2.27 2.49
CA ASP A 116 -13.91 0.98 3.18
C ASP A 116 -12.44 0.55 3.01
N ARG A 117 -11.62 0.84 4.02
CA ARG A 117 -10.23 0.37 4.11
C ARG A 117 -10.22 -1.06 4.63
N ASN A 118 -10.19 -2.02 3.72
CA ASN A 118 -10.27 -3.45 4.01
C ASN A 118 -8.93 -4.19 3.80
N VAL A 119 -8.89 -5.50 4.02
CA VAL A 119 -7.70 -6.33 3.87
C VAL A 119 -7.07 -6.21 2.47
N ALA A 120 -7.90 -6.17 1.43
CA ALA A 120 -7.40 -6.12 0.05
C ALA A 120 -6.73 -4.77 -0.28
N THR A 121 -7.28 -3.66 0.22
CA THR A 121 -6.65 -2.34 0.05
C THR A 121 -5.34 -2.25 0.82
N LYS A 122 -5.28 -2.84 2.02
CA LYS A 122 -4.07 -2.89 2.86
C LYS A 122 -2.94 -3.69 2.21
N ILE A 123 -3.24 -4.82 1.58
CA ILE A 123 -2.26 -5.63 0.82
C ILE A 123 -1.60 -4.78 -0.27
N ILE A 124 -2.39 -4.11 -1.09
CA ILE A 124 -1.86 -3.30 -2.19
C ILE A 124 -1.04 -2.11 -1.66
N GLU A 125 -1.53 -1.43 -0.60
CA GLU A 125 -0.79 -0.35 0.06
C GLU A 125 0.60 -0.81 0.54
N ASP A 126 0.69 -1.95 1.22
CA ASP A 126 1.94 -2.48 1.74
C ASP A 126 2.92 -2.84 0.63
N PHE A 127 2.43 -3.43 -0.47
CA PHE A 127 3.25 -3.79 -1.62
C PHE A 127 3.72 -2.56 -2.42
N MET A 128 2.85 -1.55 -2.55
CA MET A 128 3.24 -0.28 -3.17
C MET A 128 4.34 0.43 -2.38
N LEU A 129 4.23 0.45 -1.04
CA LEU A 129 5.25 1.04 -0.18
C LEU A 129 6.58 0.29 -0.31
N LEU A 130 6.55 -1.05 -0.28
CA LEU A 130 7.76 -1.86 -0.45
C LEU A 130 8.43 -1.59 -1.81
N ALA A 131 7.65 -1.59 -2.89
CA ALA A 131 8.18 -1.31 -4.23
C ALA A 131 8.76 0.11 -4.32
N ASN A 132 8.08 1.12 -3.77
CA ASN A 132 8.55 2.50 -3.78
C ASN A 132 9.86 2.66 -2.99
N GLU A 133 9.96 2.04 -1.80
CA GLU A 133 11.17 2.06 -0.98
C GLU A 133 12.33 1.38 -1.72
N THR A 134 12.10 0.18 -2.28
CA THR A 134 13.14 -0.59 -3.01
C THR A 134 13.66 0.16 -4.23
N VAL A 135 12.77 0.70 -5.06
CA VAL A 135 13.17 1.48 -6.25
C VAL A 135 13.92 2.75 -5.86
N ALA A 136 13.44 3.47 -4.84
CA ALA A 136 14.09 4.70 -4.41
C ALA A 136 15.49 4.42 -3.85
N GLU A 137 15.66 3.36 -3.06
CA GLU A 137 16.94 2.95 -2.48
C GLU A 137 17.93 2.51 -3.58
N ASP A 138 17.48 1.71 -4.54
CA ASP A 138 18.31 1.23 -5.65
C ASP A 138 18.90 2.38 -6.47
N TYR A 139 18.06 3.33 -6.91
CA TYR A 139 18.51 4.48 -7.67
C TYR A 139 19.36 5.45 -6.85
N TYR A 140 19.14 5.54 -5.55
CA TYR A 140 19.94 6.36 -4.65
C TYR A 140 21.39 5.84 -4.58
N TRP A 141 21.58 4.54 -4.35
CA TRP A 141 22.91 3.94 -4.25
C TRP A 141 23.64 3.87 -5.58
N GLN A 142 22.93 3.86 -6.70
CA GLN A 142 23.52 3.96 -8.03
C GLN A 142 23.89 5.40 -8.43
N GLU A 143 23.56 6.39 -7.58
CA GLU A 143 23.78 7.83 -7.84
C GLU A 143 23.14 8.31 -9.16
N LEU A 144 22.03 7.69 -9.57
CA LEU A 144 21.34 8.03 -10.78
C LEU A 144 20.35 9.20 -10.53
N PRO A 145 20.18 10.11 -11.49
CA PRO A 145 19.16 11.16 -11.40
C PRO A 145 17.76 10.54 -11.27
N PHE A 146 17.08 10.81 -10.16
CA PHE A 146 15.76 10.28 -9.86
C PHE A 146 14.93 11.30 -9.10
N VAL A 147 13.58 11.20 -9.19
CA VAL A 147 12.67 12.07 -8.45
C VAL A 147 12.22 11.35 -7.18
N TYR A 148 12.61 11.89 -6.02
CA TYR A 148 12.26 11.35 -4.72
C TYR A 148 11.14 12.16 -4.08
N ARG A 149 10.25 11.47 -3.37
CA ARG A 149 9.35 12.09 -2.41
C ARG A 149 9.94 11.93 -1.02
N THR A 150 10.38 13.04 -0.45
CA THR A 150 10.95 13.07 0.89
C THR A 150 10.02 13.77 1.88
N HIS A 151 10.19 13.46 3.15
CA HIS A 151 9.58 14.20 4.25
C HIS A 151 10.68 14.78 5.11
N GLU A 152 10.53 16.04 5.48
CA GLU A 152 11.45 16.71 6.40
C GLU A 152 11.26 16.14 7.81
N ALA A 153 12.30 16.34 8.65
CA ALA A 153 12.17 16.03 10.06
C ALA A 153 11.01 16.84 10.68
N PRO A 154 10.30 16.28 11.66
CA PRO A 154 9.20 16.97 12.30
C PRO A 154 9.69 18.25 12.99
N ASP A 155 8.88 19.29 12.92
CA ASP A 155 9.12 20.55 13.61
C ASP A 155 9.10 20.38 15.14
N GLU A 156 10.18 20.77 15.83
CA GLU A 156 10.33 20.56 17.27
C GLU A 156 9.23 21.26 18.09
N GLU A 157 8.83 22.47 17.69
CA GLU A 157 7.81 23.22 18.40
C GLU A 157 6.44 22.55 18.28
N LYS A 158 6.12 22.01 17.09
CA LYS A 158 4.90 21.24 16.88
C LYS A 158 4.90 19.95 17.69
N ILE A 159 6.04 19.26 17.78
CA ILE A 159 6.15 18.05 18.62
C ILE A 159 5.97 18.38 20.10
N ARG A 160 6.56 19.47 20.59
CA ARG A 160 6.39 19.92 21.99
C ARG A 160 4.92 20.30 22.26
N THR A 161 4.28 20.97 21.32
CA THR A 161 2.85 21.31 21.40
C THR A 161 2.00 20.04 21.46
N LEU A 162 2.28 19.06 20.59
CA LEU A 162 1.60 17.76 20.61
C LEU A 162 1.84 17.02 21.94
N ALA A 163 3.07 16.99 22.45
CA ALA A 163 3.39 16.36 23.74
C ALA A 163 2.58 16.98 24.88
N THR A 164 2.50 18.30 24.91
CA THR A 164 1.68 19.02 25.90
C THR A 164 0.20 18.67 25.77
N PHE A 165 -0.30 18.60 24.54
CA PHE A 165 -1.69 18.25 24.27
C PHE A 165 -2.03 16.83 24.76
N ILE A 166 -1.23 15.83 24.40
CA ILE A 166 -1.50 14.42 24.78
C ILE A 166 -1.31 14.19 26.28
N ASN A 167 -0.43 14.95 26.97
CA ASN A 167 -0.29 14.88 28.44
C ASN A 167 -1.59 15.22 29.16
N ASN A 168 -2.43 16.11 28.61
CA ASN A 168 -3.74 16.43 29.19
C ASN A 168 -4.71 15.23 29.18
N PHE A 169 -4.43 14.21 28.38
CA PHE A 169 -5.19 12.95 28.33
C PHE A 169 -4.52 11.79 29.09
N GLY A 170 -3.49 12.09 29.86
CA GLY A 170 -2.76 11.07 30.65
C GLY A 170 -1.73 10.25 29.88
N TYR A 171 -1.42 10.63 28.65
CA TYR A 171 -0.35 10.01 27.85
C TYR A 171 0.95 10.80 27.98
N SER A 172 2.06 10.09 28.08
CA SER A 172 3.39 10.72 28.08
C SER A 172 4.12 10.42 26.76
N MET A 173 4.71 11.43 26.17
CA MET A 173 5.59 11.29 25.00
C MET A 173 6.99 11.74 25.39
N HIS A 174 7.97 10.83 25.29
CA HIS A 174 9.37 11.19 25.46
C HIS A 174 9.91 11.71 24.12
N ILE A 175 10.24 12.99 24.07
CA ILE A 175 10.94 13.58 22.94
C ILE A 175 12.42 13.23 23.11
N LEU A 176 12.81 12.05 22.61
CA LEU A 176 14.22 11.74 22.39
C LEU A 176 14.70 12.67 21.27
N SER A 177 15.87 13.29 21.47
CA SER A 177 16.40 14.27 20.52
C SER A 177 16.28 13.74 19.09
N LEU A 178 15.77 14.56 18.16
CA LEU A 178 15.50 14.25 16.74
C LEU A 178 16.74 13.80 15.93
N ILE A 179 17.88 13.56 16.59
CA ILE A 179 19.16 13.15 15.99
C ILE A 179 19.20 11.63 15.69
N HIS A 180 18.18 10.85 16.10
CA HIS A 180 18.19 9.39 15.98
C HIS A 180 16.89 8.82 15.38
N ILE A 181 16.29 9.53 14.41
CA ILE A 181 15.24 8.94 13.56
C ILE A 181 15.85 8.65 12.20
#